data_92e27ae27845c7c6555c3a0ebd084fec
#
_entry.id   92e27ae27845c7c6555c3a0ebd084fec
#
_cell.length_a   1.000
_cell.length_b   1.000
_cell.length_c   1.000
_cell.angle_alpha   90.00
_cell.angle_beta   90.00
_cell.angle_gamma   90.00
#
_symmetry.space_group_name_H-M   'P 1'
#
loop_
_entity.id
_entity.type
_entity.pdbx_description
1 polymer ?
#
loop_
_entity_poly.entity_id
_entity_poly.type
_entity_poly.pdbx_seq_one_letter_code
_entity_poly.pdbx_strand_id
1 'polypeptide(L)'
;MEVIGIHSGFIGLLNKDVQVFDERSLSGILNLGGTILGTSREKPFRKLLASGDSEKPEIIKKNYEELGLDCLVCIGGNGTQKTAAKLAEAGVNVVSIPKTIDNDVWGTDVSFGFDSAVTIATDAIDRLHSTASAHQRVMVIEVMGHKAGWIALHSGMAGGGDIILLPEIPFDIHRIGDALSTA
;
A
#
# COMPACT_ATOMS: atom_id res chain seq x y z
N MET A 1 0.13 -27.29 -10.15
CA MET A 1 -0.08 -25.85 -10.40
C MET A 1 1.30 -25.22 -10.49
N GLU A 2 1.59 -24.50 -11.56
CA GLU A 2 2.83 -23.75 -11.72
C GLU A 2 2.57 -22.28 -11.29
N VAL A 3 3.51 -21.67 -10.61
CA VAL A 3 3.41 -20.28 -10.16
C VAL A 3 4.52 -19.47 -10.83
N ILE A 4 4.12 -18.42 -11.53
CA ILE A 4 5.03 -17.52 -12.25
C ILE A 4 5.04 -16.17 -11.54
N GLY A 5 6.23 -15.76 -11.08
CA GLY A 5 6.46 -14.42 -10.55
C GLY A 5 6.70 -13.43 -11.68
N ILE A 6 6.00 -12.29 -11.67
CA ILE A 6 6.16 -11.22 -12.66
C ILE A 6 6.96 -10.09 -12.02
N HIS A 7 8.16 -9.79 -12.57
CA HIS A 7 9.04 -8.76 -12.03
C HIS A 7 8.48 -7.35 -12.27
N SER A 8 8.70 -6.46 -11.32
CA SER A 8 8.36 -5.03 -11.45
C SER A 8 6.88 -4.75 -11.83
N GLY A 9 5.95 -5.62 -11.39
CA GLY A 9 4.51 -5.47 -11.60
C GLY A 9 4.11 -5.42 -13.08
N PHE A 10 3.28 -4.46 -13.49
CA PHE A 10 2.76 -4.41 -14.86
C PHE A 10 3.82 -4.14 -15.94
N ILE A 11 4.98 -3.57 -15.60
CA ILE A 11 6.11 -3.47 -16.55
C ILE A 11 6.63 -4.85 -16.91
N GLY A 12 6.79 -5.73 -15.94
CA GLY A 12 7.21 -7.11 -16.19
C GLY A 12 6.25 -7.86 -17.08
N LEU A 13 4.94 -7.68 -16.89
CA LEU A 13 3.94 -8.29 -17.76
C LEU A 13 3.98 -7.72 -19.19
N LEU A 14 4.26 -6.43 -19.35
CA LEU A 14 4.46 -5.80 -20.67
C LEU A 14 5.68 -6.37 -21.41
N ASN A 15 6.77 -6.67 -20.67
CA ASN A 15 8.05 -7.09 -21.23
C ASN A 15 8.26 -8.61 -21.17
N LYS A 16 7.32 -9.37 -20.61
CA LYS A 16 7.46 -10.81 -20.28
C LYS A 16 8.67 -11.12 -19.40
N ASP A 17 8.97 -10.18 -18.47
CA ASP A 17 10.01 -10.38 -17.47
C ASP A 17 9.42 -11.17 -16.30
N VAL A 18 9.62 -12.50 -16.38
CA VAL A 18 8.97 -13.46 -15.49
C VAL A 18 9.96 -14.48 -14.96
N GLN A 19 9.65 -15.08 -13.83
CA GLN A 19 10.38 -16.14 -13.18
C GLN A 19 9.41 -17.24 -12.75
N VAL A 20 9.69 -18.49 -13.12
CA VAL A 20 8.97 -19.64 -12.56
C VAL A 20 9.43 -19.86 -11.12
N PHE A 21 8.48 -19.96 -10.20
CA PHE A 21 8.77 -20.23 -8.81
C PHE A 21 8.80 -21.73 -8.53
N ASP A 22 9.88 -22.15 -7.88
CA ASP A 22 10.01 -23.44 -7.22
C ASP A 22 9.99 -23.29 -5.69
N GLU A 23 10.03 -24.39 -4.97
CA GLU A 23 10.07 -24.37 -3.50
C GLU A 23 11.28 -23.61 -2.93
N ARG A 24 12.40 -23.61 -3.65
CA ARG A 24 13.64 -22.91 -3.23
C ARG A 24 13.53 -21.41 -3.41
N SER A 25 12.85 -20.96 -4.45
CA SER A 25 12.64 -19.52 -4.74
C SER A 25 11.87 -18.81 -3.62
N LEU A 26 11.05 -19.53 -2.88
CA LEU A 26 10.21 -19.01 -1.79
C LEU A 26 10.79 -19.28 -0.40
N SER A 27 11.94 -19.99 -0.33
CA SER A 27 12.58 -20.31 0.95
C SER A 27 13.17 -19.05 1.60
N GLY A 28 12.88 -18.84 2.90
CA GLY A 28 13.47 -17.76 3.69
C GLY A 28 12.88 -16.37 3.46
N ILE A 29 11.83 -16.20 2.63
CA ILE A 29 11.27 -14.89 2.34
C ILE A 29 10.28 -14.38 3.39
N LEU A 30 9.78 -15.21 4.29
CA LEU A 30 8.74 -14.84 5.27
C LEU A 30 9.12 -13.67 6.17
N ASN A 31 10.40 -13.54 6.48
CA ASN A 31 10.91 -12.47 7.35
C ASN A 31 11.53 -11.29 6.56
N LEU A 32 11.43 -11.31 5.23
CA LEU A 32 11.93 -10.23 4.39
C LEU A 32 10.84 -9.18 4.16
N GLY A 33 11.19 -7.92 4.35
CA GLY A 33 10.33 -6.81 3.96
C GLY A 33 10.32 -6.58 2.45
N GLY A 34 9.31 -5.87 1.96
CA GLY A 34 9.21 -5.50 0.56
C GLY A 34 8.72 -6.64 -0.34
N THR A 35 9.28 -6.78 -1.50
CA THR A 35 8.94 -7.82 -2.49
C THR A 35 10.16 -8.31 -3.24
N ILE A 36 10.29 -9.64 -3.38
CA ILE A 36 11.37 -10.28 -4.17
C ILE A 36 11.21 -10.02 -5.67
N LEU A 37 10.01 -9.69 -6.12
CA LEU A 37 9.71 -9.39 -7.54
C LEU A 37 9.89 -7.90 -7.89
N GLY A 38 10.16 -7.04 -6.90
CA GLY A 38 10.20 -5.62 -7.13
C GLY A 38 8.82 -5.01 -7.43
N THR A 39 8.80 -3.73 -7.76
CA THR A 39 7.55 -2.98 -8.01
C THR A 39 7.80 -1.87 -9.01
N SER A 40 6.74 -1.39 -9.66
CA SER A 40 6.77 -0.22 -10.51
C SER A 40 5.56 0.68 -10.29
N ARG A 41 5.64 1.92 -10.79
CA ARG A 41 4.52 2.87 -10.81
C ARG A 41 3.83 2.90 -12.17
N GLU A 42 4.01 1.87 -13.00
CA GLU A 42 3.38 1.79 -14.32
C GLU A 42 1.85 1.80 -14.20
N LYS A 43 1.22 2.58 -15.06
CA LYS A 43 -0.23 2.72 -15.16
C LYS A 43 -0.67 2.42 -16.59
N PRO A 44 -0.88 1.16 -16.96
CA PRO A 44 -1.14 0.74 -18.35
C PRO A 44 -2.33 1.46 -19.00
N PHE A 45 -3.33 1.82 -18.20
CA PHE A 45 -4.55 2.49 -18.67
C PHE A 45 -4.49 4.03 -18.61
N ARG A 46 -3.31 4.61 -18.36
CA ARG A 46 -3.15 6.07 -18.34
C ARG A 46 -3.07 6.58 -19.79
N LYS A 47 -4.04 7.40 -20.20
CA LYS A 47 -3.98 8.14 -21.47
C LYS A 47 -2.81 9.13 -21.40
N LEU A 48 -1.89 9.04 -22.33
CA LEU A 48 -0.86 10.05 -22.55
C LEU A 48 -1.49 11.17 -23.41
N LEU A 49 -1.46 12.40 -22.92
CA LEU A 49 -2.04 13.58 -23.57
C LEU A 49 -1.55 13.84 -25.01
N ALA A 50 -0.50 13.17 -25.46
CA ALA A 50 0.17 13.45 -26.74
C ALA A 50 0.11 12.31 -27.77
N SER A 51 -0.38 11.13 -27.48
CA SER A 51 -0.24 9.99 -28.39
C SER A 51 -1.38 8.97 -28.28
N GLY A 52 -2.61 9.35 -28.56
CA GLY A 52 -3.69 8.36 -28.74
C GLY A 52 -3.94 7.42 -27.55
N ASP A 53 -4.77 6.43 -27.71
CA ASP A 53 -5.00 5.38 -26.74
C ASP A 53 -3.73 4.54 -26.55
N SER A 54 -3.40 4.23 -25.29
CA SER A 54 -2.26 3.38 -24.97
C SER A 54 -2.54 1.95 -25.45
N GLU A 55 -1.67 1.37 -26.25
CA GLU A 55 -1.72 -0.04 -26.67
C GLU A 55 -1.33 -1.01 -25.54
N LYS A 56 -0.93 -0.48 -24.38
CA LYS A 56 -0.43 -1.28 -23.26
C LYS A 56 -1.42 -2.31 -22.71
N PRO A 57 -2.74 -2.02 -22.60
CA PRO A 57 -3.70 -3.03 -22.17
C PRO A 57 -3.78 -4.25 -23.09
N GLU A 58 -3.76 -4.01 -24.43
CA GLU A 58 -3.76 -5.08 -25.42
C GLU A 58 -2.48 -5.89 -25.37
N ILE A 59 -1.33 -5.25 -25.20
CA ILE A 59 -0.04 -5.92 -25.04
C ILE A 59 -0.05 -6.80 -23.79
N ILE A 60 -0.59 -6.30 -22.66
CA ILE A 60 -0.73 -7.07 -21.42
C ILE A 60 -1.60 -8.29 -21.64
N LYS A 61 -2.75 -8.14 -22.27
CA LYS A 61 -3.66 -9.25 -22.56
C LYS A 61 -3.01 -10.29 -23.47
N LYS A 62 -2.37 -9.84 -24.54
CA LYS A 62 -1.62 -10.72 -25.44
C LYS A 62 -0.52 -11.49 -24.69
N ASN A 63 0.27 -10.82 -23.88
CA ASN A 63 1.34 -11.44 -23.11
C ASN A 63 0.79 -12.42 -22.06
N TYR A 64 -0.35 -12.10 -21.43
CA TYR A 64 -1.06 -13.00 -20.53
C TYR A 64 -1.44 -14.31 -21.22
N GLU A 65 -2.00 -14.24 -22.43
CA GLU A 65 -2.39 -15.39 -23.25
C GLU A 65 -1.16 -16.17 -23.74
N GLU A 66 -0.10 -15.49 -24.23
CA GLU A 66 1.13 -16.11 -24.73
C GLU A 66 1.95 -16.80 -23.63
N LEU A 67 1.87 -16.31 -22.38
CA LEU A 67 2.48 -16.94 -21.21
C LEU A 67 1.63 -18.12 -20.69
N GLY A 68 0.44 -18.35 -21.25
CA GLY A 68 -0.45 -19.43 -20.84
C GLY A 68 -0.95 -19.30 -19.41
N LEU A 69 -1.15 -18.06 -18.92
CA LEU A 69 -1.60 -17.81 -17.56
C LEU A 69 -3.10 -18.10 -17.41
N ASP A 70 -3.48 -18.90 -16.41
CA ASP A 70 -4.87 -19.17 -16.07
C ASP A 70 -5.50 -18.03 -15.25
N CYS A 71 -4.68 -17.37 -14.43
CA CYS A 71 -5.12 -16.30 -13.54
C CYS A 71 -3.95 -15.36 -13.21
N LEU A 72 -4.25 -14.06 -13.09
CA LEU A 72 -3.30 -13.04 -12.64
C LEU A 72 -3.63 -12.63 -11.21
N VAL A 73 -2.72 -12.89 -10.27
CA VAL A 73 -2.84 -12.40 -8.88
C VAL A 73 -2.19 -11.03 -8.76
N CYS A 74 -3.00 -10.00 -8.49
CA CYS A 74 -2.56 -8.62 -8.36
C CYS A 74 -2.50 -8.21 -6.88
N ILE A 75 -1.29 -8.02 -6.34
CA ILE A 75 -1.06 -7.63 -4.95
C ILE A 75 -0.64 -6.16 -4.89
N GLY A 76 -1.44 -5.30 -4.28
CA GLY A 76 -1.10 -3.87 -4.19
C GLY A 76 -2.20 -2.97 -3.66
N GLY A 77 -1.94 -1.67 -3.62
CA GLY A 77 -2.86 -0.64 -3.18
C GLY A 77 -3.84 -0.17 -4.27
N ASN A 78 -4.54 0.94 -4.04
CA ASN A 78 -5.58 1.50 -4.90
C ASN A 78 -5.21 1.56 -6.40
N GLY A 79 -3.97 1.94 -6.73
CA GLY A 79 -3.53 2.01 -8.12
C GLY A 79 -3.51 0.64 -8.81
N THR A 80 -3.03 -0.38 -8.11
CA THR A 80 -3.00 -1.77 -8.58
C THR A 80 -4.42 -2.31 -8.72
N GLN A 81 -5.28 -2.09 -7.71
CA GLN A 81 -6.68 -2.55 -7.72
C GLN A 81 -7.46 -1.97 -8.89
N LYS A 82 -7.33 -0.66 -9.16
CA LYS A 82 -7.96 -0.01 -10.32
C LYS A 82 -7.47 -0.56 -11.66
N THR A 83 -6.19 -0.91 -11.76
CA THR A 83 -5.64 -1.53 -12.97
C THR A 83 -6.14 -2.96 -13.12
N ALA A 84 -6.16 -3.73 -12.03
CA ALA A 84 -6.67 -5.10 -11.99
C ALA A 84 -8.14 -5.19 -12.42
N ALA A 85 -9.00 -4.28 -11.93
CA ALA A 85 -10.40 -4.19 -12.32
C ALA A 85 -10.55 -3.97 -13.84
N LYS A 86 -9.78 -3.05 -14.41
CA LYS A 86 -9.81 -2.78 -15.87
C LYS A 86 -9.29 -3.95 -16.69
N LEU A 87 -8.30 -4.70 -16.22
CA LEU A 87 -7.84 -5.93 -16.88
C LEU A 87 -8.92 -7.01 -16.84
N ALA A 88 -9.64 -7.13 -15.72
CA ALA A 88 -10.79 -8.05 -15.62
C ALA A 88 -11.90 -7.66 -16.60
N GLU A 89 -12.23 -6.37 -16.73
CA GLU A 89 -13.18 -5.85 -17.74
C GLU A 89 -12.72 -6.15 -19.18
N ALA A 90 -11.40 -6.18 -19.42
CA ALA A 90 -10.81 -6.55 -20.72
C ALA A 90 -10.73 -8.08 -20.94
N GLY A 91 -11.24 -8.90 -20.00
CA GLY A 91 -11.34 -10.34 -20.13
C GLY A 91 -10.13 -11.12 -19.59
N VAL A 92 -9.25 -10.51 -18.80
CA VAL A 92 -8.19 -11.21 -18.07
C VAL A 92 -8.77 -11.75 -16.77
N ASN A 93 -8.51 -13.01 -16.46
CA ASN A 93 -8.92 -13.58 -15.17
C ASN A 93 -8.01 -13.05 -14.06
N VAL A 94 -8.56 -12.28 -13.10
CA VAL A 94 -7.80 -11.57 -12.08
C VAL A 94 -8.32 -11.86 -10.69
N VAL A 95 -7.40 -12.15 -9.77
CA VAL A 95 -7.64 -12.15 -8.32
C VAL A 95 -6.85 -11.01 -7.71
N SER A 96 -7.49 -10.19 -6.91
CA SER A 96 -6.90 -9.00 -6.31
C SER A 96 -6.71 -9.15 -4.81
N ILE A 97 -5.51 -8.76 -4.31
CA ILE A 97 -5.15 -8.77 -2.90
C ILE A 97 -4.84 -7.33 -2.47
N PRO A 98 -5.62 -6.74 -1.55
CA PRO A 98 -5.43 -5.37 -1.12
C PRO A 98 -4.20 -5.25 -0.20
N LYS A 99 -3.08 -4.74 -0.70
CA LYS A 99 -1.85 -4.52 0.05
C LYS A 99 -1.49 -3.03 0.05
N THR A 100 -1.72 -2.41 1.19
CA THR A 100 -1.29 -1.03 1.49
C THR A 100 -1.25 -0.86 3.01
N ILE A 101 -0.46 0.07 3.50
CA ILE A 101 -0.46 0.44 4.92
C ILE A 101 -1.59 1.43 5.26
N ASP A 102 -2.14 2.14 4.28
CA ASP A 102 -3.09 3.25 4.49
C ASP A 102 -4.51 2.78 4.84
N ASN A 103 -4.82 1.49 4.66
CA ASN A 103 -6.15 0.90 4.83
C ASN A 103 -7.26 1.65 4.07
N ASP A 104 -6.95 2.12 2.86
CA ASP A 104 -7.79 3.00 2.05
C ASP A 104 -8.39 2.33 0.80
N VAL A 105 -8.28 1.00 0.67
CA VAL A 105 -8.86 0.25 -0.45
C VAL A 105 -10.35 0.02 -0.18
N TRP A 106 -11.19 0.64 -1.00
CA TRP A 106 -12.63 0.50 -0.88
C TRP A 106 -13.10 -0.94 -1.10
N GLY A 107 -14.06 -1.38 -0.28
CA GLY A 107 -14.63 -2.73 -0.38
C GLY A 107 -13.83 -3.81 0.36
N THR A 108 -12.86 -3.42 1.17
CA THR A 108 -12.14 -4.32 2.09
C THR A 108 -12.18 -3.77 3.52
N ASP A 109 -12.25 -4.65 4.51
CA ASP A 109 -12.25 -4.27 5.93
C ASP A 109 -10.86 -3.86 6.40
N VAL A 110 -9.84 -4.67 6.03
CA VAL A 110 -8.44 -4.45 6.41
C VAL A 110 -7.52 -4.77 5.22
N SER A 111 -6.57 -3.89 4.96
CA SER A 111 -5.52 -4.13 3.95
C SER A 111 -4.28 -4.79 4.56
N PHE A 112 -3.61 -5.63 3.77
CA PHE A 112 -2.34 -6.26 4.17
C PHE A 112 -1.26 -5.19 4.34
N GLY A 113 -0.67 -5.15 5.53
CA GLY A 113 0.35 -4.16 5.91
C GLY A 113 -0.15 -3.07 6.86
N PHE A 114 -1.46 -2.88 7.02
CA PHE A 114 -2.03 -1.88 7.92
C PHE A 114 -1.64 -2.15 9.38
N ASP A 115 -1.93 -3.35 9.90
CA ASP A 115 -1.60 -3.71 11.30
C ASP A 115 -0.09 -3.62 11.58
N SER A 116 0.74 -4.00 10.61
CA SER A 116 2.20 -3.85 10.73
C SER A 116 2.61 -2.39 10.88
N ALA A 117 2.00 -1.50 10.11
CA ALA A 117 2.27 -0.07 10.19
C ALA A 117 1.78 0.54 11.51
N VAL A 118 0.59 0.15 11.98
CA VAL A 118 0.05 0.58 13.29
C VAL A 118 0.96 0.12 14.42
N THR A 119 1.39 -1.14 14.41
CA THR A 119 2.29 -1.68 15.44
C THR A 119 3.60 -0.90 15.50
N ILE A 120 4.25 -0.65 14.36
CA ILE A 120 5.52 0.10 14.29
C ILE A 120 5.33 1.55 14.77
N ALA A 121 4.23 2.19 14.37
CA ALA A 121 3.95 3.54 14.80
C ALA A 121 3.65 3.62 16.30
N THR A 122 2.89 2.67 16.86
CA THR A 122 2.63 2.57 18.31
C THR A 122 3.91 2.40 19.09
N ASP A 123 4.79 1.48 18.69
CA ASP A 123 6.10 1.27 19.33
C ASP A 123 6.96 2.54 19.31
N ALA A 124 6.89 3.32 18.23
CA ALA A 124 7.61 4.59 18.13
C ALA A 124 7.04 5.65 19.08
N ILE A 125 5.71 5.72 19.23
CA ILE A 125 5.01 6.64 20.15
C ILE A 125 5.38 6.27 21.59
N ASP A 126 5.29 5.01 21.98
CA ASP A 126 5.60 4.53 23.32
C ASP A 126 7.00 4.95 23.80
N ARG A 127 7.98 4.89 22.91
CA ARG A 127 9.36 5.27 23.22
C ARG A 127 9.55 6.75 23.51
N LEU A 128 8.61 7.61 23.09
CA LEU A 128 8.71 9.06 23.23
C LEU A 128 8.10 9.58 24.55
N HIS A 129 7.20 8.83 25.19
CA HIS A 129 6.53 9.27 26.42
C HIS A 129 7.49 9.64 27.54
N SER A 130 8.48 8.79 27.79
CA SER A 130 9.43 9.02 28.89
C SER A 130 10.26 10.29 28.67
N THR A 131 10.69 10.57 27.45
CA THR A 131 11.46 11.77 27.14
C THR A 131 10.56 13.03 27.10
N ALA A 132 9.32 12.90 26.59
CA ALA A 132 8.33 13.98 26.62
C ALA A 132 8.08 14.44 28.06
N SER A 133 7.76 13.49 28.95
CA SER A 133 7.49 13.73 30.35
C SER A 133 8.70 14.29 31.10
N ALA A 134 9.89 13.64 30.95
CA ALA A 134 11.11 14.07 31.65
C ALA A 134 11.58 15.49 31.27
N HIS A 135 11.33 15.93 30.06
CA HIS A 135 11.75 17.24 29.54
C HIS A 135 10.61 18.25 29.44
N GLN A 136 9.39 17.88 29.83
CA GLN A 136 8.19 18.73 29.69
C GLN A 136 8.04 19.27 28.27
N ARG A 137 8.09 18.36 27.29
CA ARG A 137 8.04 18.71 25.86
C ARG A 137 6.81 18.11 25.19
N VAL A 138 6.24 18.89 24.28
CA VAL A 138 5.28 18.35 23.33
C VAL A 138 6.03 17.64 22.20
N MET A 139 5.72 16.37 21.98
CA MET A 139 6.25 15.58 20.88
C MET A 139 5.23 15.53 19.74
N VAL A 140 5.63 15.98 18.57
CA VAL A 140 4.81 15.89 17.36
C VAL A 140 5.31 14.74 16.51
N ILE A 141 4.43 13.77 16.25
CA ILE A 141 4.76 12.55 15.51
C ILE A 141 3.95 12.56 14.22
N GLU A 142 4.63 12.59 13.09
CA GLU A 142 4.01 12.44 11.79
C GLU A 142 4.03 10.97 11.36
N VAL A 143 2.87 10.45 10.96
CA VAL A 143 2.72 9.10 10.40
C VAL A 143 2.22 9.16 8.96
N MET A 144 2.48 8.11 8.20
CA MET A 144 1.92 7.96 6.86
C MET A 144 0.40 7.70 6.92
N GLY A 145 -0.24 7.67 5.76
CA GLY A 145 -1.68 7.44 5.60
C GLY A 145 -2.28 8.25 4.45
N HIS A 146 -1.53 9.20 3.89
CA HIS A 146 -1.91 10.11 2.81
C HIS A 146 -3.21 10.88 3.14
N LYS A 147 -4.37 10.47 2.57
CA LYS A 147 -5.67 11.08 2.82
C LYS A 147 -6.53 10.28 3.81
N ALA A 148 -6.02 9.16 4.31
CA ALA A 148 -6.69 8.29 5.25
C ALA A 148 -5.98 8.33 6.61
N GLY A 149 -6.70 8.73 7.63
CA GLY A 149 -6.18 8.91 8.99
C GLY A 149 -6.12 7.63 9.83
N TRP A 150 -6.30 6.45 9.24
CA TRP A 150 -6.39 5.20 9.97
C TRP A 150 -5.14 4.87 10.80
N ILE A 151 -3.93 5.06 10.23
CA ILE A 151 -2.69 4.81 10.97
C ILE A 151 -2.59 5.78 12.15
N ALA A 152 -2.82 7.07 11.92
CA ALA A 152 -2.78 8.08 12.97
C ALA A 152 -3.78 7.79 14.10
N LEU A 153 -5.02 7.42 13.74
CA LEU A 153 -6.07 7.10 14.71
C LEU A 153 -5.69 5.89 15.56
N HIS A 154 -5.39 4.76 14.91
CA HIS A 154 -5.13 3.51 15.62
C HIS A 154 -3.84 3.56 16.43
N SER A 155 -2.75 4.08 15.86
CA SER A 155 -1.48 4.16 16.58
C SER A 155 -1.48 5.24 17.66
N GLY A 156 -2.16 6.36 17.41
CA GLY A 156 -2.30 7.42 18.41
C GLY A 156 -3.13 6.97 19.61
N MET A 157 -4.24 6.25 19.39
CA MET A 157 -5.03 5.69 20.48
C MET A 157 -4.27 4.59 21.23
N ALA A 158 -3.63 3.67 20.52
CA ALA A 158 -2.87 2.56 21.14
C ALA A 158 -1.62 3.05 21.88
N GLY A 159 -0.94 4.05 21.35
CA GLY A 159 0.27 4.64 21.95
C GLY A 159 -0.01 5.77 22.94
N GLY A 160 -1.28 6.06 23.29
CA GLY A 160 -1.62 7.06 24.30
C GLY A 160 -1.35 8.51 23.88
N GLY A 161 -1.56 8.83 22.61
CA GLY A 161 -1.43 10.22 22.11
C GLY A 161 -2.53 11.12 22.67
N ASP A 162 -2.17 12.27 23.25
CA ASP A 162 -3.11 13.24 23.84
C ASP A 162 -4.00 13.90 22.78
N ILE A 163 -3.45 14.16 21.60
CA ILE A 163 -4.15 14.77 20.47
C ILE A 163 -3.84 14.01 19.20
N ILE A 164 -4.88 13.60 18.47
CA ILE A 164 -4.77 12.89 17.22
C ILE A 164 -5.39 13.73 16.10
N LEU A 165 -4.59 14.11 15.12
CA LEU A 165 -5.03 14.89 13.97
C LEU A 165 -5.24 13.97 12.77
N LEU A 166 -6.44 14.02 12.20
CA LEU A 166 -6.83 13.20 11.06
C LEU A 166 -7.04 14.06 9.81
N PRO A 167 -6.59 13.64 8.63
CA PRO A 167 -6.75 14.44 7.41
C PRO A 167 -8.21 14.62 6.99
N GLU A 168 -9.12 13.79 7.47
CA GLU A 168 -10.56 13.86 7.21
C GLU A 168 -11.28 14.94 8.04
N ILE A 169 -10.67 15.40 9.14
CA ILE A 169 -11.30 16.30 10.10
C ILE A 169 -10.55 17.62 10.13
N PRO A 170 -11.16 18.74 9.75
CA PRO A 170 -10.54 20.07 9.89
C PRO A 170 -10.19 20.35 11.35
N PHE A 171 -9.02 20.90 11.58
CA PHE A 171 -8.56 21.28 12.92
C PHE A 171 -8.15 22.75 12.99
N ASP A 172 -8.20 23.32 14.19
CA ASP A 172 -7.76 24.67 14.51
C ASP A 172 -6.50 24.60 15.38
N ILE A 173 -5.42 25.19 14.89
CA ILE A 173 -4.12 25.17 15.58
C ILE A 173 -4.16 25.91 16.92
N HIS A 174 -5.01 26.94 17.07
CA HIS A 174 -5.15 27.66 18.33
C HIS A 174 -5.81 26.79 19.40
N ARG A 175 -6.85 26.04 19.04
CA ARG A 175 -7.50 25.10 19.96
C ARG A 175 -6.57 23.98 20.41
N ILE A 176 -5.67 23.53 19.50
CA ILE A 176 -4.63 22.55 19.85
C ILE A 176 -3.67 23.17 20.87
N GLY A 177 -3.22 24.40 20.66
CA GLY A 177 -2.36 25.14 21.59
C GLY A 177 -3.01 25.33 22.97
N ASP A 178 -4.29 25.67 23.01
CA ASP A 178 -5.04 25.84 24.27
C ASP A 178 -5.14 24.49 25.02
N ALA A 179 -5.44 23.39 24.34
CA ALA A 179 -5.49 22.06 24.94
C ALA A 179 -4.14 21.61 25.52
N LEU A 180 -3.04 21.85 24.79
CA LEU A 180 -1.68 21.55 25.27
C LEU A 180 -1.22 22.42 26.44
N SER A 181 -1.78 23.63 26.58
CA SER A 181 -1.42 24.53 27.68
C SER A 181 -2.11 24.14 28.99
N THR A 182 -3.13 23.28 28.93
CA THR A 182 -3.93 22.83 30.10
C THR A 182 -3.61 21.40 30.52
N ALA A 183 -2.82 20.67 29.75
CA ALA A 183 -2.36 19.32 30.02
C ALA A 183 -1.02 19.33 30.76
#